data_6bde588d0d0cc2b5866598449c1b300e
#
_entry.id   6bde588d0d0cc2b5866598449c1b300e
#
_cell.length_a   1.000
_cell.length_b   1.000
_cell.length_c   1.000
_cell.angle_alpha   90.00
_cell.angle_beta   90.00
_cell.angle_gamma   90.00
#
_symmetry.space_group_name_H-M   'P 1'
#
loop_
_entity.id
_entity.type
_entity.pdbx_description
1 polymer ?
#
loop_
_entity_poly.entity_id
_entity_poly.type
_entity_poly.pdbx_seq_one_letter_code
_entity_poly.pdbx_strand_id
1 'polypeptide(L)'
;MIDETFREKLAAYCGRAFGANGALTEVQRLSGGASMESWAFSYGGEAFVLRRLPTGLSPDDDGLRGVPLATQADVIELARAAGVTAPEVRGRLQPDDSLGEGFIMSKAEGETLPHKILGNPEFAEAESRLTEQCARELAAIPRIGM
;
A
#
# COMPACT_ATOMS: atom_id res chain seq x y z
N MET A 1 13.14 9.70 11.52
CA MET A 1 14.37 8.87 11.42
C MET A 1 13.89 7.42 11.26
N ILE A 2 14.41 6.72 10.29
CA ILE A 2 14.06 5.29 10.08
C ILE A 2 14.86 4.50 11.09
N ASP A 3 14.20 3.63 11.87
CA ASP A 3 14.86 2.70 12.77
C ASP A 3 15.65 1.67 11.92
N GLU A 4 16.95 1.53 12.18
CA GLU A 4 17.81 0.59 11.44
C GLU A 4 17.32 -0.84 11.60
N THR A 5 16.83 -1.20 12.79
CA THR A 5 16.23 -2.52 13.06
C THR A 5 15.03 -2.81 12.15
N PHE A 6 14.18 -1.80 11.91
CA PHE A 6 13.06 -1.95 10.97
C PHE A 6 13.55 -2.15 9.54
N ARG A 7 14.56 -1.40 9.13
CA ARG A 7 15.15 -1.50 7.80
C ARG A 7 15.76 -2.88 7.54
N GLU A 8 16.50 -3.42 8.51
CA GLU A 8 17.07 -4.77 8.44
C GLU A 8 15.99 -5.85 8.31
N LYS A 9 14.94 -5.77 9.12
CA LYS A 9 13.82 -6.72 9.07
C LYS A 9 13.08 -6.65 7.73
N LEU A 10 12.83 -5.43 7.23
CA LEU A 10 12.19 -5.25 5.93
C LEU A 10 13.07 -5.81 4.79
N ALA A 11 14.38 -5.58 4.83
CA ALA A 11 15.31 -6.13 3.85
C ALA A 11 15.33 -7.66 3.89
N ALA A 12 15.33 -8.26 5.10
CA ALA A 12 15.28 -9.71 5.27
C ALA A 12 13.97 -10.29 4.73
N TYR A 13 12.83 -9.65 5.00
CA TYR A 13 11.54 -10.04 4.42
C TYR A 13 11.60 -10.02 2.89
N CYS A 14 12.05 -8.90 2.31
CA CYS A 14 12.13 -8.73 0.85
C CYS A 14 13.05 -9.78 0.20
N GLY A 15 14.18 -10.09 0.84
CA GLY A 15 15.10 -11.13 0.38
C GLY A 15 14.46 -12.51 0.28
N ARG A 16 13.59 -12.85 1.24
CA ARG A 16 12.83 -14.11 1.23
C ARG A 16 11.68 -14.09 0.22
N ALA A 17 10.93 -13.00 0.16
CA ALA A 17 9.71 -12.92 -0.62
C ALA A 17 9.94 -12.62 -2.10
N PHE A 18 10.94 -11.80 -2.41
CA PHE A 18 11.16 -11.26 -3.77
C PHE A 18 12.51 -11.68 -4.36
N GLY A 19 13.33 -12.40 -3.62
CA GLY A 19 14.63 -12.90 -4.05
C GLY A 19 15.82 -12.18 -3.41
N ALA A 20 16.86 -12.95 -3.10
CA ALA A 20 18.00 -12.49 -2.28
C ALA A 20 18.92 -11.46 -2.94
N ASN A 21 18.81 -11.25 -4.24
CA ASN A 21 19.73 -10.40 -5.00
C ASN A 21 19.29 -8.92 -5.11
N GLY A 22 18.14 -8.57 -4.53
CA GLY A 22 17.65 -7.19 -4.53
C GLY A 22 18.30 -6.35 -3.42
N ALA A 23 18.42 -5.06 -3.66
CA ALA A 23 18.79 -4.09 -2.65
C ALA A 23 17.57 -3.30 -2.22
N LEU A 24 17.41 -3.10 -0.89
CA LEU A 24 16.38 -2.23 -0.31
C LEU A 24 16.85 -0.78 -0.38
N THR A 25 16.13 0.07 -1.10
CA THR A 25 16.44 1.48 -1.30
C THR A 25 15.20 2.35 -1.12
N GLU A 26 15.38 3.66 -1.03
CA GLU A 26 14.31 4.66 -1.03
C GLU A 26 13.22 4.43 0.05
N VAL A 27 13.60 3.92 1.22
CA VAL A 27 12.66 3.67 2.30
C VAL A 27 12.18 4.99 2.88
N GLN A 28 10.90 5.28 2.73
CA GLN A 28 10.28 6.52 3.16
C GLN A 28 8.93 6.26 3.83
N ARG A 29 8.70 6.86 4.98
CA ARG A 29 7.39 6.85 5.62
C ARG A 29 6.45 7.78 4.86
N LEU A 30 5.29 7.26 4.44
CA LEU A 30 4.23 8.06 3.85
C LEU A 30 3.42 8.71 4.97
N SER A 31 2.99 9.96 4.77
CA SER A 31 2.17 10.68 5.73
C SER A 31 0.76 10.12 5.79
N GLY A 32 0.19 10.00 6.97
CA GLY A 32 -1.22 9.73 7.20
C GLY A 32 -1.50 8.44 8.00
N GLY A 33 -2.14 8.61 9.14
CA GLY A 33 -2.61 7.55 10.03
C GLY A 33 -1.90 7.56 11.38
N ALA A 34 -2.69 7.69 12.46
CA ALA A 34 -2.14 7.74 13.83
C ALA A 34 -1.61 6.38 14.28
N SER A 35 -2.28 5.28 13.91
CA SER A 35 -1.96 3.92 14.34
C SER A 35 -1.36 3.05 13.24
N MET A 36 -1.82 3.20 12.00
CA MET A 36 -1.28 2.44 10.87
C MET A 36 -0.15 3.18 10.17
N GLU A 37 0.93 2.48 9.90
CA GLU A 37 2.05 3.01 9.14
C GLU A 37 1.99 2.57 7.68
N SER A 38 2.34 3.50 6.79
CA SER A 38 2.57 3.22 5.38
C SER A 38 3.99 3.63 5.01
N TRP A 39 4.73 2.73 4.39
CA TRP A 39 6.12 2.93 3.98
C TRP A 39 6.27 2.65 2.51
N ALA A 40 6.76 3.63 1.75
CA ALA A 40 7.21 3.39 0.39
C ALA A 40 8.67 2.93 0.40
N PHE A 41 9.02 2.02 -0.50
CA PHE A 41 10.39 1.55 -0.68
C PHE A 41 10.57 0.94 -2.06
N SER A 42 11.83 0.80 -2.47
CA SER A 42 12.20 0.07 -3.67
C SER A 42 13.01 -1.18 -3.31
N TYR A 43 12.79 -2.28 -3.99
CA TYR A 43 13.56 -3.51 -3.85
C TYR A 43 13.78 -4.18 -5.21
N GLY A 44 15.05 -4.44 -5.55
CA GLY A 44 15.37 -5.04 -6.83
C GLY A 44 14.93 -4.25 -8.06
N GLY A 45 14.75 -2.94 -7.93
CA GLY A 45 14.29 -2.04 -9.01
C GLY A 45 12.77 -1.90 -9.11
N GLU A 46 12.00 -2.62 -8.31
CA GLU A 46 10.54 -2.46 -8.21
C GLU A 46 10.16 -1.59 -7.01
N ALA A 47 9.09 -0.81 -7.15
CA ALA A 47 8.58 0.07 -6.10
C ALA A 47 7.37 -0.55 -5.38
N PHE A 48 7.38 -0.48 -4.06
CA PHE A 48 6.39 -1.10 -3.18
C PHE A 48 5.86 -0.13 -2.13
N VAL A 49 4.72 -0.48 -1.55
CA VAL A 49 4.19 0.13 -0.33
C VAL A 49 3.91 -0.97 0.69
N LEU A 50 4.53 -0.85 1.86
CA LEU A 50 4.17 -1.63 3.04
C LEU A 50 3.11 -0.86 3.83
N ARG A 51 1.98 -1.49 4.12
CA ARG A 51 0.98 -1.04 5.07
C ARG A 51 0.98 -1.96 6.27
N ARG A 52 1.21 -1.40 7.48
CA ARG A 52 1.35 -2.21 8.68
C ARG A 52 0.79 -1.57 9.94
N LEU A 53 0.47 -2.42 10.89
CA LEU A 53 0.31 -2.08 12.30
C LEU A 53 1.59 -2.55 13.03
N PRO A 54 2.38 -1.66 13.65
CA PRO A 54 3.60 -2.04 14.35
C PRO A 54 3.35 -3.05 15.47
N THR A 55 4.37 -3.85 15.78
CA THR A 55 4.32 -4.82 16.89
C THR A 55 4.03 -4.11 18.22
N GLY A 56 3.10 -4.66 19.00
CA GLY A 56 2.71 -4.12 20.32
C GLY A 56 1.58 -3.09 20.28
N LEU A 57 1.08 -2.74 19.10
CA LEU A 57 -0.15 -1.97 18.93
C LEU A 57 -1.31 -2.91 18.57
N SER A 58 -2.49 -2.64 19.12
CA SER A 58 -3.73 -3.33 18.76
C SER A 58 -4.62 -2.40 17.93
N PRO A 59 -5.37 -2.90 16.94
CA PRO A 59 -6.38 -2.12 16.25
C PRO A 59 -7.44 -1.51 17.18
N ASP A 60 -7.61 -2.09 18.36
CA ASP A 60 -8.57 -1.64 19.37
C ASP A 60 -8.03 -0.51 20.26
N ASP A 61 -6.71 -0.31 20.31
CA ASP A 61 -6.08 0.69 21.19
C ASP A 61 -6.39 2.15 20.80
N ASP A 62 -6.75 2.39 19.55
CA ASP A 62 -7.05 3.73 19.02
C ASP A 62 -8.57 4.02 18.88
N GLY A 63 -9.44 3.11 19.32
CA GLY A 63 -10.89 3.25 19.12
C GLY A 63 -11.30 3.22 17.64
N LEU A 64 -10.38 2.99 16.74
CA LEU A 64 -10.61 2.81 15.32
C LEU A 64 -10.93 1.32 15.07
N ARG A 65 -12.21 0.98 15.09
CA ARG A 65 -12.71 -0.29 14.58
C ARG A 65 -12.48 -0.34 13.07
N GLY A 66 -11.23 -0.41 12.66
CA GLY A 66 -10.84 -0.52 11.27
C GLY A 66 -11.03 -1.94 10.76
N VAL A 67 -11.19 -2.08 9.45
CA VAL A 67 -11.12 -3.38 8.79
C VAL A 67 -9.72 -3.98 9.02
N PRO A 68 -9.60 -5.24 9.50
CA PRO A 68 -8.30 -5.90 9.69
C PRO A 68 -7.43 -5.83 8.44
N LEU A 69 -6.11 -5.70 8.61
CA LEU A 69 -5.18 -5.55 7.47
C LEU A 69 -5.21 -6.77 6.54
N ALA A 70 -5.40 -7.97 7.07
CA ALA A 70 -5.60 -9.16 6.26
C ALA A 70 -6.83 -9.04 5.36
N THR A 71 -7.96 -8.58 5.91
CA THR A 71 -9.19 -8.34 5.14
C THR A 71 -9.02 -7.22 4.11
N GLN A 72 -8.26 -6.17 4.43
CA GLN A 72 -7.95 -5.11 3.46
C GLN A 72 -7.18 -5.68 2.26
N ALA A 73 -6.20 -6.54 2.50
CA ALA A 73 -5.47 -7.22 1.44
C ALA A 73 -6.39 -8.11 0.59
N ASP A 74 -7.28 -8.90 1.23
CA ASP A 74 -8.26 -9.75 0.51
C ASP A 74 -9.19 -8.93 -0.39
N VAL A 75 -9.69 -7.80 0.11
CA VAL A 75 -10.56 -6.90 -0.66
C VAL A 75 -9.83 -6.31 -1.87
N ILE A 76 -8.56 -5.92 -1.70
CA ILE A 76 -7.75 -5.40 -2.80
C ILE A 76 -7.55 -6.47 -3.88
N GLU A 77 -7.24 -7.72 -3.49
CA GLU A 77 -7.07 -8.83 -4.43
C GLU A 77 -8.38 -9.16 -5.17
N LEU A 78 -9.51 -9.20 -4.46
CA LEU A 78 -10.83 -9.42 -5.05
C LEU A 78 -11.23 -8.31 -6.03
N ALA A 79 -11.00 -7.05 -5.65
CA ALA A 79 -11.27 -5.90 -6.51
C ALA A 79 -10.44 -5.96 -7.80
N ARG A 80 -9.16 -6.26 -7.68
CA ARG A 80 -8.26 -6.42 -8.82
C ARG A 80 -8.69 -7.58 -9.73
N ALA A 81 -9.06 -8.71 -9.16
CA ALA A 81 -9.56 -9.88 -9.92
C ALA A 81 -10.87 -9.58 -10.67
N ALA A 82 -11.69 -8.66 -10.15
CA ALA A 82 -12.91 -8.17 -10.79
C ALA A 82 -12.68 -7.07 -11.84
N GLY A 83 -11.42 -6.69 -12.10
CA GLY A 83 -11.04 -5.68 -13.09
C GLY A 83 -11.03 -4.24 -12.59
N VAL A 84 -11.15 -4.01 -11.26
CA VAL A 84 -10.94 -2.69 -10.66
C VAL A 84 -9.45 -2.36 -10.70
N THR A 85 -9.12 -1.12 -11.03
CA THR A 85 -7.74 -0.63 -10.99
C THR A 85 -7.28 -0.50 -9.56
N ALA A 86 -6.59 -1.52 -9.06
CA ALA A 86 -6.09 -1.60 -7.69
C ALA A 86 -4.62 -2.07 -7.70
N PRO A 87 -3.82 -1.71 -6.68
CA PRO A 87 -2.47 -2.23 -6.55
C PRO A 87 -2.47 -3.75 -6.38
N GLU A 88 -1.40 -4.40 -6.80
CA GLU A 88 -1.21 -5.83 -6.59
C GLU A 88 -0.69 -6.09 -5.18
N VAL A 89 -1.34 -6.98 -4.43
CA VAL A 89 -0.81 -7.48 -3.16
C VAL A 89 0.33 -8.44 -3.48
N ARG A 90 1.54 -8.08 -3.06
CA ARG A 90 2.79 -8.78 -3.37
C ARG A 90 3.28 -9.67 -2.23
N GLY A 91 2.77 -9.45 -1.03
CA GLY A 91 3.13 -10.24 0.11
C GLY A 91 2.39 -9.85 1.38
N ARG A 92 2.31 -10.79 2.32
CA ARG A 92 1.67 -10.61 3.63
C ARG A 92 2.70 -10.88 4.71
N LEU A 93 2.75 -10.01 5.70
CA LEU A 93 3.66 -10.20 6.83
C LEU A 93 3.21 -11.38 7.69
N GLN A 94 4.18 -12.11 8.20
CA GLN A 94 3.98 -13.19 9.15
C GLN A 94 4.54 -12.81 10.53
N PRO A 95 4.07 -13.42 11.61
CA PRO A 95 4.58 -13.12 12.96
C PRO A 95 6.11 -13.21 13.07
N ASP A 96 6.72 -14.18 12.39
CA ASP A 96 8.17 -14.40 12.37
C ASP A 96 8.96 -13.28 11.70
N ASP A 97 8.31 -12.44 10.90
CA ASP A 97 8.95 -11.29 10.26
C ASP A 97 9.29 -10.18 11.27
N SER A 98 8.64 -10.19 12.43
CA SER A 98 8.82 -9.18 13.49
C SER A 98 8.63 -7.74 12.99
N LEU A 99 7.77 -7.58 11.97
CA LEU A 99 7.41 -6.29 11.36
C LEU A 99 6.01 -5.80 11.79
N GLY A 100 5.29 -6.58 12.61
CA GLY A 100 3.90 -6.36 12.95
C GLY A 100 2.95 -7.03 11.97
N GLU A 101 1.67 -6.68 12.04
CA GLU A 101 0.65 -7.15 11.10
C GLU A 101 0.63 -6.25 9.87
N GLY A 102 0.54 -6.82 8.66
CA GLY A 102 0.51 -6.00 7.47
C GLY A 102 0.65 -6.75 6.15
N PHE A 103 0.70 -5.98 5.08
CA PHE A 103 0.92 -6.50 3.73
C PHE A 103 1.71 -5.50 2.89
N ILE A 104 2.34 -6.03 1.85
CA ILE A 104 3.09 -5.28 0.84
C ILE A 104 2.32 -5.32 -0.47
N MET A 105 2.22 -4.17 -1.12
CA MET A 105 1.57 -4.03 -2.42
C MET A 105 2.46 -3.24 -3.38
N SER A 106 2.19 -3.37 -4.67
CA SER A 106 2.84 -2.55 -5.69
C SER A 106 2.55 -1.07 -5.44
N LYS A 107 3.55 -0.21 -5.63
CA LYS A 107 3.36 1.23 -5.55
C LYS A 107 2.71 1.74 -6.84
N ALA A 108 1.57 2.41 -6.71
CA ALA A 108 1.00 3.15 -7.83
C ALA A 108 1.78 4.45 -8.06
N GLU A 109 2.08 4.74 -9.30
CA GLU A 109 2.69 6.00 -9.72
C GLU A 109 1.62 7.09 -9.82
N GLY A 110 1.99 8.32 -9.49
CA GLY A 110 1.11 9.47 -9.67
C GLY A 110 1.09 10.43 -8.47
N GLU A 111 0.38 11.53 -8.64
CA GLU A 111 0.16 12.54 -7.61
C GLU A 111 -1.19 12.30 -6.93
N THR A 112 -1.25 12.44 -5.61
CA THR A 112 -2.45 12.20 -4.80
C THR A 112 -2.99 13.45 -4.12
N LEU A 113 -2.26 14.56 -4.19
CA LEU A 113 -2.64 15.80 -3.51
C LEU A 113 -3.49 16.68 -4.44
N PRO A 114 -4.78 16.91 -4.12
CA PRO A 114 -5.68 17.68 -4.99
C PRO A 114 -5.13 19.04 -5.40
N HIS A 115 -4.49 19.77 -4.48
CA HIS A 115 -3.94 21.09 -4.76
C HIS A 115 -2.74 21.09 -5.74
N LYS A 116 -2.12 19.94 -5.96
CA LYS A 116 -1.06 19.77 -6.96
C LYS A 116 -1.59 19.31 -8.31
N ILE A 117 -2.76 18.69 -8.34
CA ILE A 117 -3.40 18.18 -9.55
C ILE A 117 -4.26 19.28 -10.18
N LEU A 118 -5.16 19.88 -9.38
CA LEU A 118 -6.13 20.85 -9.86
C LEU A 118 -5.46 22.13 -10.36
N GLY A 119 -5.76 22.49 -11.60
CA GLY A 119 -5.23 23.69 -12.24
C GLY A 119 -3.77 23.60 -12.68
N ASN A 120 -3.13 22.46 -12.55
CA ASN A 120 -1.78 22.24 -13.07
C ASN A 120 -1.86 21.74 -14.53
N PRO A 121 -1.26 22.46 -15.49
CA PRO A 121 -1.29 22.07 -16.90
C PRO A 121 -0.76 20.67 -17.20
N GLU A 122 0.18 20.17 -16.38
CA GLU A 122 0.73 18.83 -16.49
C GLU A 122 -0.33 17.74 -16.32
N PHE A 123 -1.35 18.00 -15.47
CA PHE A 123 -2.44 17.07 -15.19
C PHE A 123 -3.75 17.40 -15.89
N ALA A 124 -3.80 18.39 -16.81
CA ALA A 124 -5.02 18.85 -17.45
C ALA A 124 -5.78 17.73 -18.17
N GLU A 125 -5.08 16.82 -18.86
CA GLU A 125 -5.70 15.66 -19.51
C GLU A 125 -6.28 14.69 -18.46
N ALA A 126 -5.52 14.37 -17.41
CA ALA A 126 -5.98 13.51 -16.34
C ALA A 126 -7.19 14.11 -15.62
N GLU A 127 -7.16 15.41 -15.32
CA GLU A 127 -8.25 16.15 -14.67
C GLU A 127 -9.55 16.06 -15.48
N SER A 128 -9.48 16.24 -16.80
CA SER A 128 -10.64 16.18 -17.69
C SER A 128 -11.32 14.80 -17.74
N ARG A 129 -10.59 13.72 -17.45
CA ARG A 129 -11.05 12.33 -17.51
C ARG A 129 -11.34 11.71 -16.13
N LEU A 130 -10.93 12.38 -15.04
CA LEU A 130 -10.94 11.83 -13.70
C LEU A 130 -12.34 11.39 -13.26
N THR A 131 -13.37 12.20 -13.51
CA THR A 131 -14.76 11.90 -13.13
C THR A 131 -15.26 10.62 -13.83
N GLU A 132 -15.01 10.49 -15.13
CA GLU A 132 -15.41 9.31 -15.90
C GLU A 132 -14.65 8.06 -15.41
N GLN A 133 -13.36 8.18 -15.18
CA GLN A 133 -12.54 7.08 -14.67
C GLN A 133 -13.01 6.62 -13.28
N CYS A 134 -13.26 7.53 -12.36
CA CYS A 134 -13.79 7.20 -11.04
C CYS A 134 -15.17 6.53 -11.13
N ALA A 135 -16.05 7.00 -11.98
CA ALA A 135 -17.38 6.40 -12.20
C ALA A 135 -17.26 4.98 -12.76
N ARG A 136 -16.32 4.73 -13.66
CA ARG A 136 -16.06 3.40 -14.24
C ARG A 136 -15.56 2.41 -13.18
N GLU A 137 -14.58 2.82 -12.37
CA GLU A 137 -14.08 1.99 -11.27
C GLU A 137 -15.17 1.71 -10.22
N LEU A 138 -15.93 2.71 -9.84
CA LEU A 138 -17.04 2.55 -8.91
C LEU A 138 -18.11 1.59 -9.44
N ALA A 139 -18.40 1.60 -10.76
CA ALA A 139 -19.35 0.68 -11.39
C ALA A 139 -18.83 -0.77 -11.47
N ALA A 140 -17.52 -0.99 -11.36
CA ALA A 140 -16.93 -2.33 -11.35
C ALA A 140 -17.04 -2.99 -9.96
N ILE A 141 -17.05 -2.23 -8.86
CA ILE A 141 -17.09 -2.75 -7.48
C ILE A 141 -18.32 -3.63 -7.21
N PRO A 142 -19.56 -3.28 -7.58
CA PRO A 142 -20.73 -4.13 -7.33
C PRO A 142 -20.72 -5.48 -8.06
N ARG A 143 -19.84 -5.65 -9.03
CA ARG A 143 -19.67 -6.91 -9.77
C ARG A 143 -18.79 -7.91 -9.03
N ILE A 144 -18.18 -7.50 -7.91
CA ILE A 144 -17.46 -8.40 -7.02
C ILE A 144 -18.51 -9.22 -6.31
N GLY A 145 -18.75 -10.45 -6.77
CA GLY A 145 -19.65 -11.39 -6.10
C GLY A 145 -19.08 -11.72 -4.71
N MET A 146 -19.84 -11.39 -3.68
CA MET A 146 -19.59 -11.88 -2.32
C MET A 146 -20.21 -13.26 -2.15
#